data_2a93d7bde803a7fcbea24fabd54ab282
#
_entry.id   2a93d7bde803a7fcbea24fabd54ab282
#
_cell.length_a   1.000
_cell.length_b   1.000
_cell.length_c   1.000
_cell.angle_alpha   90.00
_cell.angle_beta   90.00
_cell.angle_gamma   90.00
#
_symmetry.space_group_name_H-M   'P 1'
#
loop_
_entity.id
_entity.type
_entity.pdbx_description
1 polymer ?
#
loop_
_entity_poly.entity_id
_entity_poly.type
_entity_poly.pdbx_seq_one_letter_code
_entity_poly.pdbx_strand_id
1 'polypeptide(L)'
;VTEDDFIAALRTLPLHPGAHDLRDDNATIGGLTVTTDTIVEGVHFLPDDPPGDVAWKLLAVNLSDLAAKGARIEGALLNYPLSSDDWDRAFLDGLRGALKTFGCPLIGGDTVSLPANAPRVLTLTAIGRDAPAPLRSGAQAGDELWVTGT
;
A
#
# COMPACT_ATOMS: atom_id res chain seq x y z
N VAL A 1 2.14 20.64 13.05
CA VAL A 1 2.69 20.28 11.74
C VAL A 1 1.61 19.56 10.98
N THR A 2 1.16 20.08 9.85
CA THR A 2 0.25 19.39 8.94
C THR A 2 1.01 18.36 8.12
N GLU A 3 0.29 17.45 7.45
CA GLU A 3 0.89 16.49 6.53
C GLU A 3 1.66 17.20 5.41
N ASP A 4 1.05 18.24 4.83
CA ASP A 4 1.67 19.04 3.77
C ASP A 4 2.98 19.71 4.22
N ASP A 5 3.01 20.26 5.44
CA ASP A 5 4.21 20.85 6.02
C ASP A 5 5.32 19.80 6.19
N PHE A 6 4.95 18.60 6.63
CA PHE A 6 5.89 17.51 6.82
C PHE A 6 6.44 17.00 5.49
N ILE A 7 5.58 16.78 4.49
CA ILE A 7 6.01 16.41 3.13
C ILE A 7 6.91 17.49 2.52
N ALA A 8 6.58 18.77 2.72
CA ALA A 8 7.44 19.87 2.27
C ALA A 8 8.84 19.82 2.91
N ALA A 9 8.91 19.49 4.20
CA ALA A 9 10.19 19.28 4.89
C ALA A 9 10.95 18.06 4.34
N LEU A 10 10.27 16.95 4.07
CA LEU A 10 10.90 15.77 3.47
C LEU A 10 11.52 16.06 2.10
N ARG A 11 10.91 16.94 1.31
CA ARG A 11 11.47 17.34 0.00
C ARG A 11 12.81 18.05 0.09
N THR A 12 13.21 18.53 1.27
CA THR A 12 14.54 19.13 1.48
C THR A 12 15.65 18.08 1.71
N LEU A 13 15.28 16.83 1.90
CA LEU A 13 16.21 15.72 2.08
C LEU A 13 16.76 15.24 0.72
N PRO A 14 17.89 14.52 0.71
CA PRO A 14 18.36 13.86 -0.50
C PRO A 14 17.33 12.85 -1.02
N LEU A 15 16.69 13.15 -2.14
CA LEU A 15 15.71 12.29 -2.78
C LEU A 15 16.33 11.55 -3.96
N HIS A 16 15.89 10.30 -4.15
CA HIS A 16 16.15 9.57 -5.39
C HIS A 16 15.32 10.19 -6.54
N PRO A 17 15.84 10.28 -7.79
CA PRO A 17 15.09 10.84 -8.91
C PRO A 17 13.71 10.18 -9.11
N GLY A 18 13.61 8.87 -8.86
CA GLY A 18 12.36 8.12 -8.94
C GLY A 18 11.36 8.38 -7.82
N ALA A 19 11.67 9.24 -6.85
CA ALA A 19 10.71 9.69 -5.83
C ALA A 19 9.72 10.73 -6.36
N HIS A 20 9.92 11.23 -7.59
CA HIS A 20 9.03 12.21 -8.23
C HIS A 20 8.73 13.42 -7.37
N ASP A 21 9.73 13.88 -6.60
CA ASP A 21 9.61 15.01 -5.65
C ASP A 21 8.51 14.78 -4.59
N LEU A 22 8.23 13.51 -4.24
CA LEU A 22 7.16 13.11 -3.31
C LEU A 22 5.79 13.71 -3.68
N ARG A 23 5.49 13.83 -4.96
CA ARG A 23 4.21 14.34 -5.49
C ARG A 23 3.33 13.25 -6.08
N ASP A 24 3.74 12.01 -5.91
CA ASP A 24 3.05 10.84 -6.43
C ASP A 24 2.96 9.77 -5.33
N ASP A 25 1.98 8.87 -5.44
CA ASP A 25 1.81 7.76 -4.50
C ASP A 25 2.82 6.63 -4.75
N ASN A 26 3.50 6.69 -5.90
CA ASN A 26 4.46 5.67 -6.32
C ASN A 26 5.86 6.27 -6.54
N ALA A 27 6.85 5.44 -6.30
CA ALA A 27 8.23 5.68 -6.71
C ALA A 27 8.63 4.75 -7.86
N THR A 28 9.63 5.18 -8.66
CA THR A 28 10.21 4.32 -9.70
C THR A 28 11.70 4.11 -9.45
N ILE A 29 12.14 2.86 -9.50
CA ILE A 29 13.55 2.49 -9.32
C ILE A 29 13.90 1.25 -10.13
N GLY A 30 14.93 1.32 -10.96
CA GLY A 30 15.42 0.17 -11.71
C GLY A 30 14.38 -0.49 -12.62
N GLY A 31 13.42 0.27 -13.17
CA GLY A 31 12.33 -0.27 -13.98
C GLY A 31 11.18 -0.86 -13.16
N LEU A 32 11.21 -0.73 -11.85
CA LEU A 32 10.13 -1.11 -10.95
C LEU A 32 9.31 0.11 -10.54
N THR A 33 8.02 -0.09 -10.34
CA THR A 33 7.11 0.83 -9.68
C THR A 33 6.83 0.31 -8.28
N VAL A 34 7.00 1.15 -7.27
CA VAL A 34 6.88 0.77 -5.85
C VAL A 34 5.92 1.72 -5.15
N THR A 35 4.97 1.18 -4.42
CA THR A 35 4.09 1.92 -3.52
C THR A 35 4.10 1.31 -2.13
N THR A 36 3.73 2.09 -1.12
CA THR A 36 3.60 1.60 0.25
C THR A 36 2.50 2.35 0.97
N ASP A 37 1.56 1.60 1.51
CA ASP A 37 0.48 2.11 2.34
C ASP A 37 0.46 1.45 3.72
N THR A 38 0.04 2.25 4.70
CA THR A 38 -0.16 1.82 6.07
C THR A 38 -1.62 2.02 6.47
N ILE A 39 -2.23 0.97 7.04
CA ILE A 39 -3.55 1.07 7.64
C ILE A 39 -3.46 0.91 9.16
N VAL A 40 -4.21 1.74 9.89
CA VAL A 40 -4.15 1.86 11.35
C VAL A 40 -5.52 1.56 11.93
N GLU A 41 -5.56 0.69 12.94
CA GLU A 41 -6.77 0.39 13.71
C GLU A 41 -7.35 1.66 14.37
N GLY A 42 -8.66 1.82 14.29
CA GLY A 42 -9.37 3.02 14.76
C GLY A 42 -9.33 4.21 13.82
N VAL A 43 -8.55 4.11 12.69
CA VAL A 43 -8.46 5.16 11.67
C VAL A 43 -8.94 4.62 10.32
N HIS A 44 -8.35 3.53 9.86
CA HIS A 44 -8.61 2.96 8.54
C HIS A 44 -9.48 1.69 8.58
N PHE A 45 -9.57 1.06 9.73
CA PHE A 45 -10.45 -0.07 10.03
C PHE A 45 -10.83 -0.07 11.52
N LEU A 46 -11.94 -0.70 11.87
CA LEU A 46 -12.41 -0.78 13.24
C LEU A 46 -11.84 -2.00 13.96
N PRO A 47 -11.72 -1.99 15.31
CA PRO A 47 -11.24 -3.14 16.06
C PRO A 47 -12.03 -4.43 15.81
N ASP A 48 -13.34 -4.30 15.54
CA ASP A 48 -14.27 -5.39 15.32
C ASP A 48 -14.43 -5.80 13.84
N ASP A 49 -13.70 -5.13 12.92
CA ASP A 49 -13.72 -5.52 11.51
C ASP A 49 -13.12 -6.93 11.35
N PRO A 50 -13.71 -7.80 10.49
CA PRO A 50 -13.18 -9.12 10.25
C PRO A 50 -11.72 -9.07 9.78
N PRO A 51 -10.79 -9.79 10.42
CA PRO A 51 -9.37 -9.73 10.08
C PRO A 51 -9.07 -10.04 8.61
N GLY A 52 -9.87 -10.92 8.01
CA GLY A 52 -9.76 -11.25 6.58
C GLY A 52 -10.08 -10.08 5.67
N ASP A 53 -11.06 -9.24 6.03
CA ASP A 53 -11.43 -8.04 5.27
C ASP A 53 -10.36 -6.96 5.43
N VAL A 54 -9.75 -6.86 6.62
CA VAL A 54 -8.61 -5.97 6.87
C VAL A 54 -7.42 -6.37 6.00
N ALA A 55 -7.13 -7.67 5.89
CA ALA A 55 -6.08 -8.20 5.02
C ALA A 55 -6.34 -7.89 3.54
N TRP A 56 -7.60 -8.08 3.11
CA TRP A 56 -8.03 -7.72 1.76
C TRP A 56 -7.83 -6.24 1.47
N LYS A 57 -8.30 -5.38 2.38
CA LYS A 57 -8.17 -3.92 2.25
C LYS A 57 -6.71 -3.50 2.14
N LEU A 58 -5.84 -4.00 3.03
CA LEU A 58 -4.42 -3.67 3.03
C LEU A 58 -3.75 -3.98 1.68
N LEU A 59 -4.04 -5.14 1.11
CA LEU A 59 -3.51 -5.52 -0.20
C LEU A 59 -4.14 -4.66 -1.31
N ALA A 60 -5.46 -4.49 -1.29
CA ALA A 60 -6.20 -3.83 -2.37
C ALA A 60 -5.82 -2.35 -2.54
N VAL A 61 -5.60 -1.59 -1.45
CA VAL A 61 -5.21 -0.17 -1.55
C VAL A 61 -3.86 -0.04 -2.25
N ASN A 62 -2.89 -0.84 -1.89
CA ASN A 62 -1.57 -0.86 -2.54
C ASN A 62 -1.63 -1.29 -4.02
N LEU A 63 -2.43 -2.32 -4.33
CA LEU A 63 -2.59 -2.75 -5.72
C LEU A 63 -3.36 -1.75 -6.57
N SER A 64 -4.24 -0.94 -5.96
CA SER A 64 -4.91 0.18 -6.62
C SER A 64 -3.92 1.22 -7.13
N ASP A 65 -2.90 1.54 -6.36
CA ASP A 65 -1.85 2.47 -6.77
C ASP A 65 -1.01 1.90 -7.92
N LEU A 66 -0.66 0.62 -7.87
CA LEU A 66 0.01 -0.03 -8.99
C LEU A 66 -0.87 -0.03 -10.25
N ALA A 67 -2.17 -0.27 -10.09
CA ALA A 67 -3.12 -0.24 -11.20
C ALA A 67 -3.25 1.16 -11.82
N ALA A 68 -3.26 2.22 -11.00
CA ALA A 68 -3.26 3.61 -11.48
C ALA A 68 -2.02 3.95 -12.32
N LYS A 69 -0.93 3.24 -12.12
CA LYS A 69 0.29 3.35 -12.92
C LYS A 69 0.33 2.41 -14.12
N GLY A 70 -0.63 1.51 -14.27
CA GLY A 70 -0.61 0.47 -15.29
C GLY A 70 0.48 -0.57 -15.05
N ALA A 71 0.94 -0.73 -13.82
CA ALA A 71 2.00 -1.65 -13.47
C ALA A 71 1.48 -3.09 -13.38
N ARG A 72 2.26 -4.04 -13.88
CA ARG A 72 2.03 -5.46 -13.65
C ARG A 72 2.59 -5.85 -12.28
N ILE A 73 1.79 -6.52 -11.46
CA ILE A 73 2.16 -6.94 -10.11
C ILE A 73 3.35 -7.90 -10.18
N GLU A 74 4.37 -7.65 -9.36
CA GLU A 74 5.52 -8.55 -9.14
C GLU A 74 5.47 -9.21 -7.77
N GLY A 75 4.98 -8.51 -6.75
CA GLY A 75 4.83 -9.03 -5.40
C GLY A 75 4.72 -7.96 -4.33
N ALA A 76 4.65 -8.41 -3.09
CA ALA A 76 4.50 -7.52 -1.95
C ALA A 76 5.37 -7.90 -0.75
N LEU A 77 5.76 -6.89 0.03
CA LEU A 77 6.37 -7.02 1.35
C LEU A 77 5.33 -6.64 2.41
N LEU A 78 5.22 -7.42 3.47
CA LEU A 78 4.28 -7.17 4.56
C LEU A 78 5.04 -6.86 5.85
N ASN A 79 4.76 -5.74 6.50
CA ASN A 79 5.17 -5.48 7.87
C ASN A 79 3.97 -5.72 8.78
N TYR A 80 4.09 -6.70 9.68
CA TYR A 80 2.98 -7.23 10.44
C TYR A 80 3.22 -7.15 11.96
N PRO A 81 2.32 -6.51 12.72
CA PRO A 81 2.33 -6.54 14.17
C PRO A 81 1.59 -7.77 14.69
N LEU A 82 2.28 -8.66 15.39
CA LEU A 82 1.66 -9.79 16.09
C LEU A 82 0.69 -9.28 17.15
N SER A 83 -0.46 -9.90 17.21
CA SER A 83 -1.57 -9.54 18.10
C SER A 83 -2.02 -10.76 18.93
N SER A 84 -3.18 -11.31 18.63
CA SER A 84 -3.67 -12.54 19.24
C SER A 84 -3.75 -13.68 18.21
N ASP A 85 -3.55 -14.89 18.65
CA ASP A 85 -3.54 -16.09 17.79
C ASP A 85 -4.76 -16.17 16.86
N ASP A 86 -5.95 -15.89 17.38
CA ASP A 86 -7.19 -15.99 16.59
C ASP A 86 -7.26 -14.92 15.51
N TRP A 87 -6.92 -13.66 15.85
CA TRP A 87 -6.90 -12.56 14.91
C TRP A 87 -5.83 -12.76 13.83
N ASP A 88 -4.62 -13.17 14.25
CA ASP A 88 -3.48 -13.37 13.35
C ASP A 88 -3.75 -14.51 12.36
N ARG A 89 -4.37 -15.62 12.81
CA ARG A 89 -4.76 -16.72 11.93
C ARG A 89 -5.83 -16.31 10.92
N ALA A 90 -6.87 -15.61 11.38
CA ALA A 90 -7.94 -15.15 10.50
C ALA A 90 -7.43 -14.12 9.47
N PHE A 91 -6.51 -13.22 9.87
CA PHE A 91 -5.84 -12.31 8.95
C PHE A 91 -5.03 -13.06 7.90
N LEU A 92 -4.23 -14.06 8.29
CA LEU A 92 -3.43 -14.87 7.37
C LEU A 92 -4.30 -15.65 6.38
N ASP A 93 -5.45 -16.16 6.80
CA ASP A 93 -6.37 -16.84 5.90
C ASP A 93 -7.00 -15.89 4.88
N GLY A 94 -7.40 -14.69 5.31
CA GLY A 94 -7.88 -13.63 4.42
C GLY A 94 -6.79 -13.15 3.45
N LEU A 95 -5.58 -12.93 3.96
CA LEU A 95 -4.44 -12.54 3.13
C LEU A 95 -4.12 -13.58 2.05
N ARG A 96 -4.12 -14.87 2.42
CA ARG A 96 -3.92 -15.97 1.45
C ARG A 96 -4.94 -15.92 0.33
N GLY A 97 -6.21 -15.68 0.67
CA GLY A 97 -7.29 -15.52 -0.31
C GLY A 97 -7.06 -14.33 -1.24
N ALA A 98 -6.73 -13.17 -0.67
CA ALA A 98 -6.47 -11.95 -1.42
C ALA A 98 -5.25 -12.09 -2.35
N LEU A 99 -4.11 -12.58 -1.85
CA LEU A 99 -2.91 -12.81 -2.63
C LEU A 99 -3.18 -13.72 -3.84
N LYS A 100 -3.96 -14.80 -3.62
CA LYS A 100 -4.36 -15.71 -4.70
C LYS A 100 -5.26 -15.03 -5.73
N THR A 101 -6.24 -14.26 -5.28
CA THR A 101 -7.21 -13.59 -6.14
C THR A 101 -6.53 -12.56 -7.05
N PHE A 102 -5.61 -11.79 -6.51
CA PHE A 102 -4.89 -10.74 -7.27
C PHE A 102 -3.61 -11.25 -7.97
N GLY A 103 -3.23 -12.51 -7.77
CA GLY A 103 -1.99 -13.04 -8.33
C GLY A 103 -0.73 -12.31 -7.80
N CYS A 104 -0.78 -11.85 -6.53
CA CYS A 104 0.30 -11.09 -5.89
C CYS A 104 1.09 -12.01 -4.95
N PRO A 105 2.29 -12.47 -5.29
CA PRO A 105 3.10 -13.27 -4.38
C PRO A 105 3.67 -12.42 -3.25
N LEU A 106 3.71 -12.97 -2.04
CA LEU A 106 4.46 -12.38 -0.94
C LEU A 106 5.95 -12.67 -1.15
N ILE A 107 6.78 -11.64 -1.11
CA ILE A 107 8.24 -11.74 -1.33
C ILE A 107 9.07 -11.51 -0.07
N GLY A 108 8.41 -11.16 1.05
CA GLY A 108 9.07 -10.96 2.34
C GLY A 108 8.32 -9.97 3.22
N GLY A 109 9.03 -9.42 4.19
CA GLY A 109 8.49 -8.43 5.12
C GLY A 109 9.17 -8.50 6.48
N ASP A 110 8.53 -7.91 7.48
CA ASP A 110 8.97 -7.92 8.86
C ASP A 110 7.82 -8.23 9.80
N THR A 111 8.12 -8.80 10.97
CA THR A 111 7.13 -9.12 11.99
C THR A 111 7.61 -8.60 13.35
N VAL A 112 6.78 -7.80 13.99
CA VAL A 112 7.08 -7.20 15.29
C VAL A 112 6.00 -7.55 16.31
N SER A 113 6.33 -7.46 17.60
CA SER A 113 5.33 -7.57 18.67
C SER A 113 4.97 -6.17 19.16
N LEU A 114 3.68 -5.91 19.33
CA LEU A 114 3.21 -4.66 19.92
C LEU A 114 3.02 -4.78 21.44
N PRO A 115 3.10 -3.66 22.17
CA PRO A 115 2.64 -3.61 23.56
C PRO A 115 1.16 -4.01 23.66
N ALA A 116 0.76 -4.52 24.82
CA ALA A 116 -0.65 -4.85 25.07
C ALA A 116 -1.55 -3.62 24.83
N ASN A 117 -2.67 -3.82 24.15
CA ASN A 117 -3.65 -2.78 23.79
C ASN A 117 -3.15 -1.68 22.85
N ALA A 118 -1.99 -1.82 22.21
CA ALA A 118 -1.60 -0.93 21.15
C ALA A 118 -2.49 -1.16 19.91
N PRO A 119 -2.89 -0.10 19.19
CA PRO A 119 -3.60 -0.29 17.93
C PRO A 119 -2.72 -1.02 16.91
N ARG A 120 -3.34 -1.84 16.06
CA ARG A 120 -2.63 -2.52 14.98
C ARG A 120 -2.24 -1.51 13.91
N VAL A 121 -0.98 -1.56 13.48
CA VAL A 121 -0.44 -0.75 12.40
C VAL A 121 0.13 -1.71 11.35
N LEU A 122 -0.56 -1.84 10.24
CA LEU A 122 -0.25 -2.79 9.18
C LEU A 122 0.29 -2.03 7.98
N THR A 123 1.46 -2.42 7.49
CA THR A 123 2.07 -1.78 6.32
C THR A 123 2.34 -2.82 5.24
N LEU A 124 2.02 -2.49 4.01
CA LEU A 124 2.37 -3.31 2.86
C LEU A 124 3.06 -2.45 1.82
N THR A 125 4.12 -2.98 1.22
CA THR A 125 4.79 -2.38 0.08
C THR A 125 4.56 -3.26 -1.13
N ALA A 126 3.91 -2.74 -2.16
CA ALA A 126 3.67 -3.45 -3.40
C ALA A 126 4.67 -3.03 -4.48
N ILE A 127 5.09 -4.00 -5.27
CA ILE A 127 6.08 -3.83 -6.33
C ILE A 127 5.46 -4.29 -7.64
N GLY A 128 5.55 -3.45 -8.66
CA GLY A 128 5.15 -3.74 -10.02
C GLY A 128 6.23 -3.39 -11.04
N ARG A 129 6.03 -3.77 -12.28
CA ARG A 129 6.91 -3.44 -13.40
C ARG A 129 6.14 -3.14 -14.68
N ASP A 130 6.88 -2.79 -15.72
CA ASP A 130 6.37 -2.56 -17.07
C ASP A 130 5.28 -1.46 -17.11
N ALA A 131 5.36 -0.52 -16.16
CA ALA A 131 4.39 0.54 -16.04
C ALA A 131 4.72 1.71 -16.99
N PRO A 132 3.72 2.27 -17.71
CA PRO A 132 3.85 3.60 -18.29
C PRO A 132 3.98 4.69 -17.23
N ALA A 133 3.58 4.38 -16.00
CA ALA A 133 3.68 5.18 -14.77
C ALA A 133 3.28 6.66 -14.97
N PRO A 134 2.04 6.96 -15.43
CA PRO A 134 1.59 8.34 -15.60
C PRO A 134 1.63 9.08 -14.26
N LEU A 135 2.09 10.32 -14.28
CA LEU A 135 2.12 11.17 -13.08
C LEU A 135 0.71 11.66 -12.74
N ARG A 136 0.41 11.90 -11.45
CA ARG A 136 -0.86 12.50 -10.99
C ARG A 136 -1.15 13.84 -11.68
N SER A 137 -0.12 14.59 -12.00
CA SER A 137 -0.19 15.89 -12.67
C SER A 137 -0.22 15.80 -14.20
N GLY A 138 -0.33 14.60 -14.77
CA GLY A 138 -0.24 14.37 -16.22
C GLY A 138 -1.53 14.63 -16.98
N ALA A 139 -2.68 14.77 -16.29
CA ALA A 139 -3.96 14.99 -16.92
C ALA A 139 -4.02 16.32 -17.70
N GLN A 140 -4.68 16.29 -18.85
CA GLN A 140 -4.80 17.44 -19.75
C GLN A 140 -6.28 17.76 -20.05
N ALA A 141 -6.53 18.98 -20.49
CA ALA A 141 -7.88 19.37 -20.95
C ALA A 141 -8.27 18.52 -22.17
N GLY A 142 -9.39 17.83 -22.07
CA GLY A 142 -9.88 16.89 -23.08
C GLY A 142 -9.73 15.41 -22.69
N ASP A 143 -9.01 15.09 -21.62
CA ASP A 143 -8.97 13.75 -21.08
C ASP A 143 -10.33 13.36 -20.48
N GLU A 144 -10.69 12.09 -20.59
CA GLU A 144 -11.90 11.54 -19.99
C GLU A 144 -11.67 11.10 -18.55
N LEU A 145 -12.66 11.35 -17.69
CA LEU A 145 -12.67 10.85 -16.30
C LEU A 145 -13.42 9.52 -16.24
N TRP A 146 -12.73 8.50 -15.77
CA TRP A 146 -13.29 7.15 -15.58
C TRP A 146 -13.35 6.80 -14.11
N VAL A 147 -14.47 6.18 -13.70
CA VAL A 147 -14.67 5.65 -12.34
C VAL A 147 -14.98 4.16 -12.46
N THR A 148 -14.34 3.35 -11.62
CA THR A 148 -14.66 1.92 -11.52
C THR A 148 -15.82 1.72 -10.55
N GLY A 149 -16.64 0.72 -10.81
CA GLY A 149 -17.80 0.37 -9.99
C GLY A 149 -19.12 0.47 -10.75
N THR A 150 -20.23 0.25 -10.04
CA THR A 150 -21.62 0.33 -10.54
C THR A 150 -22.36 1.42 -9.81
#